data_93d24ea427d4886431ba7a4bd585ade6
#
_entry.id   93d24ea427d4886431ba7a4bd585ade6
#
_cell.length_a   1.000
_cell.length_b   1.000
_cell.length_c   1.000
_cell.angle_alpha   90.00
_cell.angle_beta   90.00
_cell.angle_gamma   90.00
#
_symmetry.space_group_name_H-M   'P 1'
#
loop_
_entity.id
_entity.type
_entity.pdbx_description
1 polymer ?
#
loop_
_entity_poly.entity_id
_entity_poly.type
_entity_poly.pdbx_seq_one_letter_code
_entity_poly.pdbx_strand_id
1 'polypeptide(L)'
;MARINIPVFLTILWISTCHLTRAKHLSHVSSLRSTISFKDCQNFKKKDLMKRNMKSQYESTSWGWNTKSKEKEMFEQSAWYLIVRESVSNLPVAFSHFRFDIDFHYEVLYVYEIQVEEDYRGKSIGKFIMETLERLCIQSKMEKIILTVFKQNQGARRFFREVMEFKLDESSPADTSEEHFDYEILSKKYG
;
A
#
# COMPACT_ATOMS: atom_id res chain seq x y z
N MET A 1 -21.01 -7.55 9.88
CA MET A 1 -19.75 -6.80 9.65
C MET A 1 -19.64 -5.76 10.75
N ALA A 2 -18.75 -5.97 11.69
CA ALA A 2 -18.48 -4.98 12.74
C ALA A 2 -17.76 -3.79 12.11
N ARG A 3 -18.29 -2.59 12.29
CA ARG A 3 -17.60 -1.34 11.88
C ARG A 3 -16.54 -1.04 12.92
N ILE A 4 -15.27 -1.10 12.53
CA ILE A 4 -14.18 -0.61 13.37
C ILE A 4 -14.37 0.91 13.50
N ASN A 5 -14.71 1.35 14.72
CA ASN A 5 -14.95 2.76 15.01
C ASN A 5 -13.61 3.42 15.39
N ILE A 6 -12.80 3.71 14.37
CA ILE A 6 -11.51 4.36 14.57
C ILE A 6 -11.76 5.86 14.79
N PRO A 7 -11.21 6.49 15.84
CA PRO A 7 -11.28 7.94 16.03
C PRO A 7 -10.33 8.63 15.01
N VAL A 8 -10.79 8.65 13.78
CA VAL A 8 -10.01 9.00 12.59
C VAL A 8 -9.61 10.47 12.54
N PHE A 9 -10.39 11.37 13.16
CA PHE A 9 -10.18 12.81 13.04
C PHE A 9 -8.88 13.34 13.68
N LEU A 10 -8.45 12.76 14.79
CA LEU A 10 -7.24 13.22 15.49
C LEU A 10 -5.94 12.67 14.87
N THR A 11 -5.99 11.49 14.29
CA THR A 11 -4.83 10.82 13.69
C THR A 11 -4.44 11.46 12.36
N ILE A 12 -5.42 11.89 11.56
CA ILE A 12 -5.20 12.49 10.23
C ILE A 12 -4.57 13.88 10.32
N LEU A 13 -4.99 14.71 11.29
CA LEU A 13 -4.42 16.06 11.50
C LEU A 13 -2.93 16.01 11.85
N TRP A 14 -2.50 14.99 12.57
CA TRP A 14 -1.09 14.87 12.98
C TRP A 14 -0.18 14.37 11.84
N ILE A 15 -0.69 13.52 10.95
CA ILE A 15 0.06 13.01 9.79
C ILE A 15 0.19 14.09 8.70
N SER A 16 -0.81 14.93 8.51
CA SER A 16 -0.74 16.02 7.54
C SER A 16 0.23 17.15 7.93
N THR A 17 0.56 17.26 9.23
CA THR A 17 1.55 18.23 9.75
C THR A 17 2.93 17.65 10.00
N CYS A 18 3.12 16.32 9.81
CA CYS A 18 4.43 15.70 9.92
C CYS A 18 5.29 16.13 8.72
N HIS A 19 5.87 17.33 8.82
CA HIS A 19 6.89 17.79 7.91
C HIS A 19 8.01 16.74 7.84
N LEU A 20 8.44 16.44 6.63
CA LEU A 20 9.57 15.59 6.21
C LEU A 20 10.94 15.95 6.87
N THR A 21 10.94 16.63 8.00
CA THR A 21 12.13 17.24 8.63
C THR A 21 13.06 16.28 9.36
N ARG A 22 12.81 14.97 9.36
CA ARG A 22 13.65 14.01 10.10
C ARG A 22 14.29 12.88 9.29
N ALA A 23 14.27 12.93 7.99
CA ALA A 23 14.97 11.95 7.15
C ALA A 23 16.30 12.54 6.65
N LYS A 24 17.35 12.44 7.47
CA LYS A 24 18.72 12.91 7.14
C LYS A 24 19.38 12.19 5.93
N HIS A 25 18.68 11.30 5.24
CA HIS A 25 19.18 10.56 4.08
C HIS A 25 18.36 10.72 2.79
N LEU A 26 17.42 11.67 2.74
CA LEU A 26 16.51 11.81 1.61
C LEU A 26 16.68 13.17 0.91
N SER A 27 17.89 13.46 0.42
CA SER A 27 18.13 14.68 -0.35
C SER A 27 17.24 14.82 -1.61
N HIS A 28 16.66 13.71 -2.10
CA HIS A 28 15.75 13.70 -3.24
C HIS A 28 14.25 13.73 -2.86
N VAL A 29 13.90 13.61 -1.57
CA VAL A 29 12.50 13.59 -1.10
C VAL A 29 12.03 14.94 -0.57
N SER A 30 12.92 15.91 -0.42
CA SER A 30 12.60 17.28 0.00
C SER A 30 11.60 17.99 -0.95
N SER A 31 11.45 17.48 -2.17
CA SER A 31 10.50 17.98 -3.18
C SER A 31 9.15 17.26 -3.19
N LEU A 32 8.89 16.36 -2.25
CA LEU A 32 7.64 15.57 -2.22
C LEU A 32 6.73 16.00 -1.06
N ARG A 33 5.43 16.00 -1.32
CA ARG A 33 4.37 16.15 -0.31
C ARG A 33 3.52 14.90 -0.28
N SER A 34 3.09 14.48 0.90
CA SER A 34 2.15 13.39 1.07
C SER A 34 0.83 13.89 1.66
N THR A 35 -0.26 13.32 1.19
CA THR A 35 -1.61 13.60 1.68
C THR A 35 -2.34 12.29 1.87
N ILE A 36 -2.95 12.08 3.05
CA ILE A 36 -3.87 10.98 3.27
C ILE A 36 -5.27 11.51 2.97
N SER A 37 -5.96 10.91 2.01
CA SER A 37 -7.28 11.34 1.58
C SER A 37 -8.24 10.17 1.45
N PHE A 38 -9.47 10.36 1.93
CA PHE A 38 -10.56 9.40 1.75
C PHE A 38 -11.24 9.47 0.39
N LYS A 39 -11.31 10.64 -0.21
CA LYS A 39 -12.20 10.91 -1.36
C LYS A 39 -11.58 11.72 -2.48
N ASP A 40 -10.40 12.28 -2.31
CA ASP A 40 -9.77 13.18 -3.31
C ASP A 40 -9.23 12.42 -4.55
N CYS A 41 -9.84 11.28 -4.78
CA CYS A 41 -9.43 10.30 -5.76
C CYS A 41 -10.01 10.55 -7.15
N GLN A 42 -10.92 11.51 -7.31
CA GLN A 42 -11.60 11.71 -8.59
C GLN A 42 -10.71 12.36 -9.65
N ASN A 43 -9.71 13.15 -9.23
CA ASN A 43 -8.81 13.87 -10.15
C ASN A 43 -7.46 13.17 -10.38
N PHE A 44 -7.17 12.06 -9.70
CA PHE A 44 -5.95 11.32 -9.90
C PHE A 44 -6.18 10.08 -10.75
N LYS A 45 -5.44 9.95 -11.83
CA LYS A 45 -5.48 8.77 -12.72
C LYS A 45 -4.81 7.53 -12.09
N LYS A 46 -5.11 7.25 -10.80
CA LYS A 46 -4.55 6.11 -10.06
C LYS A 46 -4.83 4.77 -10.74
N LYS A 47 -6.00 4.62 -11.36
CA LYS A 47 -6.32 3.42 -12.12
C LYS A 47 -5.42 3.26 -13.35
N ASP A 48 -5.01 4.36 -13.98
CA ASP A 48 -4.13 4.30 -15.15
C ASP A 48 -2.71 3.90 -14.72
N LEU A 49 -2.20 4.45 -13.62
CA LEU A 49 -0.91 4.06 -13.05
C LEU A 49 -0.93 2.59 -12.62
N MET A 50 -1.96 2.19 -11.88
CA MET A 50 -2.14 0.80 -11.46
C MET A 50 -2.22 -0.14 -12.68
N LYS A 51 -3.00 0.20 -13.70
CA LYS A 51 -3.12 -0.58 -14.93
C LYS A 51 -1.78 -0.71 -15.65
N ARG A 52 -1.04 0.39 -15.83
CA ARG A 52 0.28 0.36 -16.49
C ARG A 52 1.26 -0.56 -15.75
N ASN A 53 1.27 -0.49 -14.44
CA ASN A 53 2.24 -1.23 -13.63
C ASN A 53 1.87 -2.70 -13.41
N MET A 54 0.58 -3.02 -13.32
CA MET A 54 0.12 -4.30 -12.79
C MET A 54 -0.61 -5.17 -13.80
N LYS A 55 -1.14 -4.61 -14.91
CA LYS A 55 -1.96 -5.39 -15.82
C LYS A 55 -1.25 -6.65 -16.32
N SER A 56 -0.01 -6.53 -16.78
CA SER A 56 0.77 -7.68 -17.27
C SER A 56 1.07 -8.70 -16.16
N GLN A 57 1.27 -8.22 -14.92
CA GLN A 57 1.47 -9.08 -13.76
C GLN A 57 0.24 -9.93 -13.46
N TYR A 58 -0.96 -9.33 -13.53
CA TYR A 58 -2.22 -10.05 -13.36
C TYR A 58 -2.49 -11.03 -14.49
N GLU A 59 -2.25 -10.62 -15.75
CA GLU A 59 -2.47 -11.45 -16.94
C GLU A 59 -1.58 -12.70 -16.96
N SER A 60 -0.43 -12.68 -16.28
CA SER A 60 0.48 -13.82 -16.15
C SER A 60 0.17 -14.71 -14.94
N THR A 61 -0.92 -14.48 -14.24
CA THR A 61 -1.40 -15.31 -13.11
C THR A 61 -2.76 -15.90 -13.40
N SER A 62 -3.18 -16.87 -12.59
CA SER A 62 -4.51 -17.44 -12.59
C SER A 62 -5.63 -16.42 -12.32
N TRP A 63 -5.30 -15.27 -11.72
CA TRP A 63 -6.27 -14.22 -11.40
C TRP A 63 -6.76 -13.46 -12.63
N GLY A 64 -5.91 -13.32 -13.65
CA GLY A 64 -6.20 -12.54 -14.84
C GLY A 64 -6.44 -11.06 -14.56
N TRP A 65 -6.64 -10.25 -15.60
CA TRP A 65 -6.95 -8.84 -15.47
C TRP A 65 -8.42 -8.55 -15.72
N ASN A 66 -9.13 -8.01 -14.74
CA ASN A 66 -10.48 -7.52 -14.88
C ASN A 66 -10.57 -6.04 -14.43
N THR A 67 -10.68 -5.15 -15.42
CA THR A 67 -10.73 -3.69 -15.15
C THR A 67 -11.90 -3.29 -14.26
N LYS A 68 -13.09 -3.86 -14.49
CA LYS A 68 -14.30 -3.50 -13.71
C LYS A 68 -14.20 -3.96 -12.27
N SER A 69 -13.72 -5.18 -12.02
CA SER A 69 -13.48 -5.68 -10.66
C SER A 69 -12.46 -4.84 -9.93
N LYS A 70 -11.37 -4.49 -10.61
CA LYS A 70 -10.30 -3.67 -10.00
C LYS A 70 -10.75 -2.25 -9.72
N GLU A 71 -11.53 -1.64 -10.61
CA GLU A 71 -12.16 -0.34 -10.36
C GLU A 71 -13.11 -0.41 -9.17
N LYS A 72 -13.97 -1.44 -9.09
CA LYS A 72 -14.87 -1.62 -7.95
C LYS A 72 -14.08 -1.71 -6.64
N GLU A 73 -13.04 -2.53 -6.58
CA GLU A 73 -12.16 -2.67 -5.40
C GLU A 73 -11.53 -1.32 -5.01
N MET A 74 -10.97 -0.60 -5.98
CA MET A 74 -10.30 0.68 -5.75
C MET A 74 -11.24 1.80 -5.29
N PHE A 75 -12.55 1.73 -5.61
CA PHE A 75 -13.51 2.77 -5.28
C PHE A 75 -14.51 2.36 -4.19
N GLU A 76 -14.27 1.25 -3.49
CA GLU A 76 -15.10 0.88 -2.35
C GLU A 76 -15.08 1.94 -1.24
N GLN A 77 -16.17 2.01 -0.47
CA GLN A 77 -16.34 3.02 0.57
C GLN A 77 -15.28 2.90 1.69
N SER A 78 -14.77 1.69 1.93
CA SER A 78 -13.72 1.40 2.92
C SER A 78 -12.30 1.71 2.45
N ALA A 79 -12.12 2.11 1.17
CA ALA A 79 -10.82 2.37 0.59
C ALA A 79 -10.22 3.69 1.09
N TRP A 80 -8.98 3.61 1.58
CA TRP A 80 -8.16 4.75 1.97
C TRP A 80 -6.99 4.90 1.01
N TYR A 81 -6.51 6.14 0.87
CA TYR A 81 -5.40 6.44 -0.01
C TYR A 81 -4.35 7.33 0.66
N LEU A 82 -3.10 6.92 0.55
CA LEU A 82 -1.94 7.79 0.76
C LEU A 82 -1.42 8.19 -0.62
N ILE A 83 -1.45 9.48 -0.93
CA ILE A 83 -1.00 10.02 -2.23
C ILE A 83 0.27 10.84 -2.01
N VAL A 84 1.30 10.53 -2.79
CA VAL A 84 2.56 11.30 -2.82
C VAL A 84 2.55 12.17 -4.06
N ARG A 85 2.81 13.48 -3.86
CA ARG A 85 2.84 14.48 -4.92
C ARG A 85 4.20 15.16 -4.99
N GLU A 86 4.61 15.51 -6.18
CA GLU A 86 5.73 16.41 -6.37
C GLU A 86 5.36 17.82 -5.88
N SER A 87 6.27 18.48 -5.13
CA SER A 87 5.96 19.74 -4.46
C SER A 87 5.81 20.92 -5.41
N VAL A 88 6.51 20.91 -6.52
CA VAL A 88 6.53 22.03 -7.49
C VAL A 88 5.30 21.93 -8.41
N SER A 89 5.15 20.80 -9.08
CA SER A 89 4.08 20.60 -10.06
C SER A 89 2.74 20.20 -9.42
N ASN A 90 2.76 19.77 -8.16
CA ASN A 90 1.64 19.15 -7.46
C ASN A 90 1.08 17.89 -8.16
N LEU A 91 1.84 17.33 -9.10
CA LEU A 91 1.45 16.09 -9.78
C LEU A 91 1.60 14.89 -8.85
N PRO A 92 0.64 13.99 -8.81
CA PRO A 92 0.76 12.76 -8.05
C PRO A 92 1.74 11.82 -8.76
N VAL A 93 2.71 11.32 -8.00
CA VAL A 93 3.80 10.47 -8.49
C VAL A 93 3.78 9.06 -7.88
N ALA A 94 3.04 8.87 -6.81
CA ALA A 94 2.84 7.57 -6.20
C ALA A 94 1.57 7.54 -5.35
N PHE A 95 1.06 6.34 -5.09
CA PHE A 95 -0.01 6.15 -4.12
C PHE A 95 0.05 4.77 -3.46
N SER A 96 -0.59 4.66 -2.29
CA SER A 96 -1.02 3.40 -1.72
C SER A 96 -2.53 3.39 -1.56
N HIS A 97 -3.17 2.25 -1.85
CA HIS A 97 -4.54 1.91 -1.47
C HIS A 97 -4.46 0.94 -0.30
N PHE A 98 -5.14 1.23 0.78
CA PHE A 98 -5.18 0.38 1.97
C PHE A 98 -6.55 0.44 2.64
N ARG A 99 -6.80 -0.51 3.54
CA ARG A 99 -8.02 -0.58 4.35
C ARG A 99 -7.68 -0.96 5.77
N PHE A 100 -8.51 -0.54 6.70
CA PHE A 100 -8.57 -1.13 8.03
C PHE A 100 -9.61 -2.25 7.98
N ASP A 101 -9.21 -3.45 8.36
CA ASP A 101 -10.04 -4.64 8.20
C ASP A 101 -9.78 -5.64 9.34
N ILE A 102 -10.55 -6.72 9.37
CA ILE A 102 -10.32 -7.87 10.25
C ILE A 102 -9.94 -9.04 9.36
N ASP A 103 -8.75 -9.57 9.57
CA ASP A 103 -8.23 -10.75 8.89
C ASP A 103 -7.88 -11.84 9.90
N PHE A 104 -8.54 -13.02 9.81
CA PHE A 104 -8.38 -14.15 10.74
C PHE A 104 -8.35 -13.74 12.23
N HIS A 105 -9.28 -12.88 12.65
CA HIS A 105 -9.42 -12.31 14.01
C HIS A 105 -8.44 -11.19 14.38
N TYR A 106 -7.47 -10.86 13.55
CA TYR A 106 -6.56 -9.72 13.77
C TYR A 106 -7.15 -8.43 13.20
N GLU A 107 -7.03 -7.34 13.94
CA GLU A 107 -7.28 -6.00 13.41
C GLU A 107 -6.06 -5.58 12.57
N VAL A 108 -6.26 -5.42 11.26
CA VAL A 108 -5.16 -5.24 10.31
C VAL A 108 -5.28 -3.96 9.49
N LEU A 109 -4.11 -3.42 9.12
CA LEU A 109 -4.02 -2.49 8.01
C LEU A 109 -3.66 -3.31 6.76
N TYR A 110 -4.64 -3.54 5.88
CA TYR A 110 -4.42 -4.31 4.65
C TYR A 110 -3.98 -3.38 3.51
N VAL A 111 -2.78 -3.59 2.99
CA VAL A 111 -2.24 -2.83 1.86
C VAL A 111 -2.58 -3.53 0.55
N TYR A 112 -3.56 -2.95 -0.18
CA TYR A 112 -4.01 -3.49 -1.47
C TYR A 112 -3.07 -3.12 -2.62
N GLU A 113 -2.56 -1.88 -2.61
CA GLU A 113 -1.71 -1.37 -3.68
C GLU A 113 -0.64 -0.42 -3.15
N ILE A 114 0.57 -0.53 -3.70
CA ILE A 114 1.59 0.52 -3.70
C ILE A 114 2.05 0.69 -5.13
N GLN A 115 1.82 1.89 -5.68
CA GLN A 115 2.16 2.21 -7.05
C GLN A 115 3.03 3.45 -7.10
N VAL A 116 4.13 3.38 -7.84
CA VAL A 116 5.08 4.48 -8.04
C VAL A 116 5.30 4.64 -9.54
N GLU A 117 5.21 5.89 -10.03
CA GLU A 117 5.55 6.22 -11.41
C GLU A 117 6.98 5.79 -11.72
N GLU A 118 7.25 5.33 -12.92
CA GLU A 118 8.52 4.71 -13.31
C GLU A 118 9.71 5.63 -13.06
N ASP A 119 9.61 6.89 -13.48
CA ASP A 119 10.67 7.89 -13.31
C ASP A 119 10.96 8.24 -11.84
N TYR A 120 10.08 7.84 -10.93
CA TYR A 120 10.19 8.08 -9.49
C TYR A 120 10.59 6.84 -8.69
N ARG A 121 10.79 5.68 -9.35
CA ARG A 121 11.30 4.46 -8.69
C ARG A 121 12.77 4.60 -8.30
N GLY A 122 13.21 3.78 -7.36
CA GLY A 122 14.59 3.82 -6.86
C GLY A 122 14.93 5.04 -5.97
N LYS A 123 13.96 5.95 -5.75
CA LYS A 123 14.12 7.18 -4.95
C LYS A 123 13.53 7.07 -3.54
N SER A 124 13.46 5.88 -2.98
CA SER A 124 12.94 5.57 -1.62
C SER A 124 11.48 5.94 -1.36
N ILE A 125 10.68 6.25 -2.39
CA ILE A 125 9.27 6.64 -2.23
C ILE A 125 8.44 5.47 -1.69
N GLY A 126 8.66 4.25 -2.19
CA GLY A 126 7.99 3.05 -1.67
C GLY A 126 8.28 2.82 -0.19
N LYS A 127 9.53 3.00 0.24
CA LYS A 127 9.93 2.91 1.64
C LYS A 127 9.23 3.98 2.49
N PHE A 128 9.20 5.22 2.03
CA PHE A 128 8.49 6.32 2.71
C PHE A 128 6.99 6.02 2.88
N ILE A 129 6.34 5.49 1.83
CA ILE A 129 4.93 5.08 1.90
C ILE A 129 4.74 4.03 2.99
N MET A 130 5.54 2.96 2.96
CA MET A 130 5.42 1.86 3.92
C MET A 130 5.68 2.32 5.36
N GLU A 131 6.74 3.09 5.61
CA GLU A 131 7.02 3.65 6.95
C GLU A 131 5.89 4.55 7.44
N THR A 132 5.20 5.26 6.54
CA THR A 132 4.01 6.06 6.89
C THR A 132 2.83 5.16 7.27
N LEU A 133 2.60 4.09 6.52
CA LEU A 133 1.56 3.10 6.83
C LEU A 133 1.86 2.33 8.12
N GLU A 134 3.13 2.02 8.42
CA GLU A 134 3.55 1.42 9.69
C GLU A 134 3.19 2.31 10.88
N ARG A 135 3.51 3.61 10.78
CA ARG A 135 3.11 4.58 11.82
C ARG A 135 1.60 4.68 11.97
N LEU A 136 0.88 4.68 10.85
CA LEU A 136 -0.59 4.70 10.86
C LEU A 136 -1.16 3.44 11.50
N CYS A 137 -0.62 2.27 11.20
CA CYS A 137 -0.98 0.99 11.80
C CYS A 137 -0.87 1.05 13.34
N ILE A 138 0.29 1.47 13.84
CA ILE A 138 0.56 1.61 15.28
C ILE A 138 -0.39 2.63 15.94
N GLN A 139 -0.56 3.80 15.33
CA GLN A 139 -1.43 4.85 15.88
C GLN A 139 -2.90 4.46 15.89
N SER A 140 -3.34 3.67 14.91
CA SER A 140 -4.70 3.14 14.83
C SER A 140 -4.89 1.85 15.64
N LYS A 141 -3.86 1.42 16.39
CA LYS A 141 -3.86 0.21 17.21
C LYS A 141 -4.15 -1.08 16.43
N MET A 142 -3.80 -1.09 15.15
CA MET A 142 -3.86 -2.33 14.36
C MET A 142 -2.71 -3.24 14.77
N GLU A 143 -2.96 -4.54 14.81
CA GLU A 143 -2.02 -5.55 15.29
C GLU A 143 -0.92 -5.87 14.25
N LYS A 144 -1.27 -5.80 12.96
CA LYS A 144 -0.32 -6.05 11.87
C LYS A 144 -0.65 -5.26 10.60
N ILE A 145 0.37 -5.04 9.78
CA ILE A 145 0.19 -4.72 8.36
C ILE A 145 0.27 -6.03 7.59
N ILE A 146 -0.63 -6.19 6.63
CA ILE A 146 -0.68 -7.36 5.76
C ILE A 146 -0.81 -6.93 4.30
N LEU A 147 -0.24 -7.69 3.38
CA LEU A 147 -0.30 -7.46 1.95
C LEU A 147 -0.15 -8.74 1.16
N THR A 148 -0.62 -8.73 -0.09
CA THR A 148 -0.43 -9.82 -1.04
C THR A 148 0.56 -9.38 -2.13
N VAL A 149 1.50 -10.25 -2.47
CA VAL A 149 2.48 -10.00 -3.53
C VAL A 149 2.57 -11.20 -4.48
N PHE A 150 2.59 -10.95 -5.79
CA PHE A 150 2.79 -12.02 -6.76
C PHE A 150 4.22 -12.58 -6.70
N LYS A 151 4.35 -13.90 -6.72
CA LYS A 151 5.64 -14.60 -6.64
C LYS A 151 6.59 -14.23 -7.79
N GLN A 152 6.07 -13.94 -8.98
CA GLN A 152 6.84 -13.47 -10.12
C GLN A 152 7.32 -12.02 -10.01
N ASN A 153 6.68 -11.19 -9.18
CA ASN A 153 7.10 -9.81 -8.95
C ASN A 153 8.31 -9.77 -8.00
N GLN A 154 9.47 -10.22 -8.49
CA GLN A 154 10.69 -10.33 -7.70
C GLN A 154 11.12 -8.99 -7.08
N GLY A 155 10.88 -7.88 -7.80
CA GLY A 155 11.21 -6.54 -7.29
C GLY A 155 10.39 -6.17 -6.05
N ALA A 156 9.07 -6.41 -6.10
CA ALA A 156 8.19 -6.16 -4.95
C ALA A 156 8.48 -7.12 -3.79
N ARG A 157 8.68 -8.42 -4.07
CA ARG A 157 9.04 -9.42 -3.05
C ARG A 157 10.30 -9.02 -2.29
N ARG A 158 11.36 -8.69 -3.04
CA ARG A 158 12.63 -8.23 -2.46
C ARG A 158 12.44 -6.97 -1.62
N PHE A 159 11.68 -6.00 -2.14
CA PHE A 159 11.38 -4.77 -1.41
C PHE A 159 10.68 -5.06 -0.08
N PHE A 160 9.60 -5.84 -0.08
CA PHE A 160 8.87 -6.12 1.16
C PHE A 160 9.66 -6.99 2.13
N ARG A 161 10.35 -8.03 1.66
CA ARG A 161 11.05 -8.98 2.54
C ARG A 161 12.40 -8.48 3.05
N GLU A 162 13.21 -7.88 2.18
CA GLU A 162 14.58 -7.47 2.53
C GLU A 162 14.67 -6.02 3.01
N VAL A 163 13.91 -5.10 2.38
CA VAL A 163 13.98 -3.67 2.73
C VAL A 163 13.02 -3.30 3.85
N MET A 164 11.79 -3.85 3.81
CA MET A 164 10.74 -3.55 4.79
C MET A 164 10.62 -4.63 5.89
N GLU A 165 11.37 -5.73 5.80
CA GLU A 165 11.44 -6.81 6.79
C GLU A 165 10.09 -7.52 7.06
N PHE A 166 9.21 -7.56 6.07
CA PHE A 166 7.98 -8.35 6.13
C PHE A 166 8.31 -9.84 6.09
N LYS A 167 7.53 -10.62 6.82
CA LYS A 167 7.64 -12.08 6.87
C LYS A 167 6.43 -12.72 6.19
N LEU A 168 6.58 -14.00 5.83
CA LEU A 168 5.46 -14.78 5.35
C LEU A 168 4.40 -14.84 6.45
N ASP A 169 3.17 -14.46 6.10
CA ASP A 169 2.03 -14.51 7.04
C ASP A 169 1.55 -15.95 7.22
N GLU A 170 0.98 -16.24 8.37
CA GLU A 170 0.40 -17.53 8.69
C GLU A 170 -0.80 -17.91 7.80
N SER A 171 -1.46 -16.90 7.21
CA SER A 171 -2.54 -17.07 6.25
C SER A 171 -2.05 -17.28 4.80
N SER A 172 -0.74 -17.18 4.56
CA SER A 172 -0.19 -17.37 3.21
C SER A 172 -0.35 -18.82 2.76
N PRO A 173 -0.95 -19.07 1.58
CA PRO A 173 -1.09 -20.44 1.10
C PRO A 173 0.28 -21.05 0.80
N ALA A 174 0.43 -22.32 1.19
CA ALA A 174 1.61 -23.12 0.86
C ALA A 174 1.38 -23.88 -0.44
N ASP A 175 2.39 -23.90 -1.31
CA ASP A 175 2.36 -24.79 -2.47
C ASP A 175 2.38 -26.25 -2.03
N THR A 176 1.56 -27.06 -2.67
CA THR A 176 1.52 -28.51 -2.50
C THR A 176 1.90 -29.20 -3.80
N SER A 177 1.91 -30.53 -3.83
CA SER A 177 2.09 -31.29 -5.07
C SER A 177 0.94 -31.12 -6.08
N GLU A 178 -0.24 -30.69 -5.61
CA GLU A 178 -1.46 -30.58 -6.40
C GLU A 178 -1.86 -29.12 -6.68
N GLU A 179 -1.50 -28.18 -5.79
CA GLU A 179 -1.89 -26.78 -5.90
C GLU A 179 -0.67 -25.85 -5.83
N HIS A 180 -0.59 -24.94 -6.80
CA HIS A 180 0.39 -23.88 -6.86
C HIS A 180 -0.28 -22.51 -6.83
N PHE A 181 0.21 -21.63 -5.97
CA PHE A 181 -0.31 -20.29 -5.82
C PHE A 181 0.64 -19.26 -6.44
N ASP A 182 0.11 -18.36 -7.26
CA ASP A 182 0.87 -17.31 -7.94
C ASP A 182 1.33 -16.19 -6.99
N TYR A 183 0.91 -16.23 -5.73
CA TYR A 183 1.14 -15.17 -4.76
C TYR A 183 1.59 -15.72 -3.40
N GLU A 184 2.08 -14.82 -2.58
CA GLU A 184 2.30 -15.02 -1.15
C GLU A 184 1.69 -13.87 -0.36
N ILE A 185 1.29 -14.13 0.89
CA ILE A 185 0.81 -13.12 1.82
C ILE A 185 1.93 -12.82 2.80
N LEU A 186 2.25 -11.54 2.93
CA LEU A 186 3.31 -11.06 3.81
C LEU A 186 2.71 -10.16 4.89
N SER A 187 3.28 -10.22 6.09
CA SER A 187 2.87 -9.36 7.20
C SER A 187 4.03 -8.88 8.06
N LYS A 188 3.74 -7.82 8.82
CA LYS A 188 4.62 -7.30 9.87
C LYS A 188 3.78 -6.96 11.09
N LYS A 189 4.05 -7.60 12.23
CA LYS A 189 3.30 -7.42 13.50
C LYS A 189 3.88 -6.26 14.32
N TYR A 190 3.00 -5.56 15.07
CA TYR A 190 3.33 -4.38 15.89
C TYR A 190 2.76 -4.46 17.30
N GLY A 191 2.04 -5.52 17.63
CA GLY A 191 1.48 -5.82 18.95
C GLY A 191 2.26 -6.88 19.70
#